data_36d472eb2243a53707d1e1d6a7f1b046
#
_entry.id   36d472eb2243a53707d1e1d6a7f1b046
#
_cell.length_a   1.000
_cell.length_b   1.000
_cell.length_c   1.000
_cell.angle_alpha   90.00
_cell.angle_beta   90.00
_cell.angle_gamma   90.00
#
_symmetry.space_group_name_H-M   'P 1'
#
loop_
_entity.id
_entity.type
_entity.pdbx_description
1 polymer ?
#
loop_
_entity_poly.entity_id
_entity_poly.type
_entity_poly.pdbx_seq_one_letter_code
_entity_poly.pdbx_strand_id
1 'polypeptide(L)'
;MWITKIKESIYNYLKKKLYRGESNLYFDKVVEDGYDFYYALKNKPKYSIFSPVVVVIREIELTLDPYYFRKLGIMGIEVDTQNESLVTVLIKLKRPGFIIGKGGKTINGLQDRLKYLFNRPVVIKIDEVRKDINEPIIL
;
A
#
# COMPACT_ATOMS: atom_id res chain seq x y z
N MET A 1 -4.63 -3.46 32.70
CA MET A 1 -3.45 -3.28 33.56
C MET A 1 -2.50 -2.27 32.96
N TRP A 2 -1.85 -1.50 33.80
CA TRP A 2 -0.97 -0.41 33.36
C TRP A 2 0.25 -0.90 32.51
N ILE A 3 0.79 -2.10 32.82
CA ILE A 3 1.91 -2.68 32.02
C ILE A 3 1.50 -2.93 30.59
N THR A 4 0.28 -3.41 30.35
CA THR A 4 -0.26 -3.63 29.01
C THR A 4 -0.41 -2.29 28.27
N LYS A 5 -0.91 -1.26 28.95
CA LYS A 5 -1.04 0.09 28.38
C LYS A 5 0.31 0.70 28.02
N ILE A 6 1.33 0.50 28.86
CA ILE A 6 2.69 0.98 28.57
C ILE A 6 3.25 0.27 27.35
N LYS A 7 3.09 -1.05 27.24
CA LYS A 7 3.54 -1.81 26.08
C LYS A 7 2.85 -1.34 24.80
N GLU A 8 1.55 -1.10 24.84
CA GLU A 8 0.79 -0.57 23.71
C GLU A 8 1.27 0.82 23.31
N SER A 9 1.51 1.70 24.28
CA SER A 9 2.04 3.05 24.03
C SER A 9 3.40 3.02 23.36
N ILE A 10 4.31 2.20 23.85
CA ILE A 10 5.64 2.03 23.26
C ILE A 10 5.52 1.45 21.86
N TYR A 11 4.70 0.42 21.69
CA TYR A 11 4.47 -0.22 20.40
C TYR A 11 3.92 0.76 19.38
N ASN A 12 2.92 1.55 19.75
CA ASN A 12 2.34 2.57 18.88
C ASN A 12 3.33 3.68 18.54
N TYR A 13 4.15 4.11 19.51
CA TYR A 13 5.21 5.08 19.28
C TYR A 13 6.23 4.55 18.28
N LEU A 14 6.68 3.30 18.45
CA LEU A 14 7.64 2.67 17.55
C LEU A 14 7.06 2.50 16.14
N LYS A 15 5.80 2.08 16.02
CA LYS A 15 5.11 2.00 14.72
C LYS A 15 5.13 3.36 14.01
N LYS A 16 4.71 4.41 14.72
CA LYS A 16 4.63 5.75 14.16
C LYS A 16 5.99 6.22 13.66
N LYS A 17 7.06 5.85 14.37
CA LYS A 17 8.43 6.22 14.02
C LYS A 17 9.01 5.34 12.92
N LEU A 18 8.74 4.02 12.97
CA LEU A 18 9.30 3.05 12.04
C LEU A 18 8.63 3.09 10.66
N TYR A 19 7.33 3.40 10.62
CA TYR A 19 6.59 3.48 9.37
C TYR A 19 6.75 4.84 8.68
N ARG A 20 7.95 5.41 8.80
CA ARG A 20 8.40 6.57 8.05
C ARG A 20 9.48 6.13 7.07
N GLY A 21 9.66 6.87 6.02
CA GLY A 21 10.70 6.58 5.03
C GLY A 21 10.22 6.96 3.65
N GLU A 22 10.55 6.13 2.65
CA GLU A 22 10.14 6.41 1.29
C GLU A 22 8.63 6.43 1.16
N SER A 23 8.12 7.52 0.58
CA SER A 23 6.69 7.76 0.48
C SER A 23 6.08 7.33 -0.87
N ASN A 24 6.92 6.88 -1.80
CA ASN A 24 6.43 6.42 -3.10
C ASN A 24 7.26 5.26 -3.63
N LEU A 25 6.65 4.46 -4.47
CA LEU A 25 7.30 3.37 -5.17
C LEU A 25 6.57 3.17 -6.50
N TYR A 26 7.32 3.28 -7.60
CA TYR A 26 6.82 3.02 -8.93
C TYR A 26 7.51 1.80 -9.50
N PHE A 27 6.79 1.03 -10.28
CA PHE A 27 7.28 -0.20 -10.86
C PHE A 27 7.43 -0.03 -12.37
N ASP A 28 8.51 -0.59 -12.91
CA ASP A 28 8.78 -0.57 -14.35
C ASP A 28 7.78 -1.43 -15.12
N LYS A 29 7.21 -2.41 -14.44
CA LYS A 29 6.20 -3.31 -14.99
C LYS A 29 5.12 -3.55 -13.94
N VAL A 30 4.00 -4.10 -14.35
CA VAL A 30 2.92 -4.47 -13.46
C VAL A 30 3.43 -5.47 -12.42
N VAL A 31 3.13 -5.23 -11.16
CA VAL A 31 3.41 -6.18 -10.08
C VAL A 31 2.36 -7.28 -10.12
N GLU A 32 2.79 -8.50 -10.37
CA GLU A 32 1.90 -9.65 -10.49
C GLU A 32 1.78 -10.45 -9.18
N ASP A 33 2.82 -10.42 -8.35
CA ASP A 33 2.83 -11.13 -7.07
C ASP A 33 3.86 -10.54 -6.12
N GLY A 34 3.90 -11.10 -4.90
CA GLY A 34 4.84 -10.66 -3.88
C GLY A 34 6.31 -10.84 -4.27
N TYR A 35 6.61 -11.84 -5.09
CA TYR A 35 7.97 -12.07 -5.57
C TYR A 35 8.47 -10.89 -6.41
N ASP A 36 7.65 -10.42 -7.35
CA ASP A 36 7.99 -9.24 -8.16
C ASP A 36 8.26 -8.03 -7.29
N PHE A 37 7.45 -7.83 -6.27
CA PHE A 37 7.60 -6.74 -5.33
C PHE A 37 8.91 -6.84 -4.55
N TYR A 38 9.21 -8.00 -3.96
CA TYR A 38 10.44 -8.19 -3.20
C TYR A 38 11.68 -8.13 -4.07
N TYR A 39 11.59 -8.59 -5.32
CA TYR A 39 12.67 -8.45 -6.29
C TYR A 39 12.98 -6.99 -6.58
N ALA A 40 11.94 -6.20 -6.79
CA ALA A 40 12.10 -4.76 -7.00
C ALA A 40 12.75 -4.07 -5.79
N LEU A 41 12.37 -4.46 -4.58
CA LEU A 41 12.98 -3.93 -3.35
C LEU A 41 14.45 -4.28 -3.22
N LYS A 42 14.85 -5.48 -3.63
CA LYS A 42 16.23 -5.92 -3.56
C LYS A 42 17.15 -4.98 -4.35
N ASN A 43 16.66 -4.44 -5.45
CA ASN A 43 17.38 -3.50 -6.30
C ASN A 43 17.29 -2.05 -5.82
N LYS A 44 16.54 -1.79 -4.73
CA LYS A 44 16.35 -0.47 -4.13
C LYS A 44 16.60 -0.55 -2.63
N PRO A 45 17.87 -0.65 -2.20
CA PRO A 45 18.19 -0.93 -0.79
C PRO A 45 17.73 0.15 0.20
N LYS A 46 17.35 1.32 -0.27
CA LYS A 46 16.80 2.39 0.59
C LYS A 46 15.43 2.06 1.16
N TYR A 47 14.69 1.11 0.58
CA TYR A 47 13.40 0.69 1.11
C TYR A 47 13.59 -0.41 2.16
N SER A 48 12.94 -0.27 3.29
CA SER A 48 12.90 -1.28 4.34
C SER A 48 11.49 -1.83 4.51
N ILE A 49 11.36 -2.90 5.30
CA ILE A 49 10.04 -3.45 5.63
C ILE A 49 9.16 -2.47 6.40
N PHE A 50 9.73 -1.39 6.94
CA PHE A 50 9.01 -0.35 7.67
C PHE A 50 8.72 0.89 6.82
N SER A 51 9.13 0.90 5.58
CA SER A 51 8.76 2.00 4.67
C SER A 51 7.25 2.00 4.44
N PRO A 52 6.59 3.16 4.44
CA PRO A 52 5.14 3.23 4.29
C PRO A 52 4.61 2.49 3.06
N VAL A 53 5.29 2.62 1.92
CA VAL A 53 4.88 1.93 0.68
C VAL A 53 4.96 0.42 0.82
N VAL A 54 5.94 -0.10 1.56
CA VAL A 54 6.10 -1.53 1.81
C VAL A 54 4.97 -2.05 2.69
N VAL A 55 4.62 -1.29 3.71
CA VAL A 55 3.49 -1.62 4.59
C VAL A 55 2.20 -1.72 3.79
N VAL A 56 1.94 -0.75 2.92
CA VAL A 56 0.72 -0.72 2.12
C VAL A 56 0.65 -1.92 1.17
N ILE A 57 1.71 -2.20 0.42
CA ILE A 57 1.66 -3.30 -0.54
C ILE A 57 1.54 -4.67 0.13
N ARG A 58 2.18 -4.83 1.29
CA ARG A 58 2.02 -6.06 2.09
C ARG A 58 0.59 -6.26 2.54
N GLU A 59 -0.07 -5.20 2.99
CA GLU A 59 -1.47 -5.29 3.41
C GLU A 59 -2.40 -5.57 2.24
N ILE A 60 -2.13 -5.02 1.06
CA ILE A 60 -2.89 -5.35 -0.15
C ILE A 60 -2.72 -6.84 -0.46
N GLU A 61 -1.49 -7.33 -0.43
CA GLU A 61 -1.18 -8.74 -0.69
C GLU A 61 -1.87 -9.68 0.30
N LEU A 62 -1.91 -9.30 1.59
CA LEU A 62 -2.54 -10.10 2.62
C LEU A 62 -4.08 -10.03 2.58
N THR A 63 -4.63 -8.93 2.09
CA THR A 63 -6.08 -8.71 2.03
C THR A 63 -6.71 -9.48 0.87
N LEU A 64 -5.98 -9.65 -0.22
CA LEU A 64 -6.49 -10.27 -1.43
C LEU A 64 -5.94 -11.69 -1.60
N ASP A 65 -6.76 -12.54 -2.19
CA ASP A 65 -6.31 -13.81 -2.73
C ASP A 65 -5.23 -13.56 -3.80
N PRO A 66 -4.18 -14.41 -3.91
CA PRO A 66 -3.14 -14.24 -4.92
C PRO A 66 -3.66 -14.08 -6.34
N TYR A 67 -4.74 -14.76 -6.68
CA TYR A 67 -5.38 -14.62 -7.99
C TYR A 67 -5.85 -13.19 -8.23
N TYR A 68 -6.54 -12.60 -7.25
CA TYR A 68 -7.04 -11.23 -7.37
C TYR A 68 -5.93 -10.20 -7.28
N PHE A 69 -4.91 -10.47 -6.48
CA PHE A 69 -3.74 -9.59 -6.40
C PHE A 69 -3.08 -9.42 -7.78
N ARG A 70 -2.89 -10.51 -8.51
CA ARG A 70 -2.33 -10.48 -9.87
C ARG A 70 -3.17 -9.66 -10.83
N LYS A 71 -4.49 -9.68 -10.65
CA LYS A 71 -5.42 -8.95 -11.52
C LYS A 71 -5.41 -7.44 -11.31
N LEU A 72 -4.89 -6.96 -10.19
CA LEU A 72 -4.88 -5.52 -9.88
C LEU A 72 -4.10 -4.71 -10.91
N GLY A 73 -2.96 -5.19 -11.33
CA GLY A 73 -2.07 -4.45 -12.21
C GLY A 73 -1.51 -3.20 -11.57
N ILE A 74 -0.89 -3.36 -10.40
CA ILE A 74 -0.33 -2.22 -9.64
C ILE A 74 0.85 -1.64 -10.41
N MET A 75 0.81 -0.32 -10.62
CA MET A 75 1.86 0.44 -11.30
C MET A 75 2.61 1.38 -10.36
N GLY A 76 2.02 1.72 -9.24
CA GLY A 76 2.67 2.60 -8.28
C GLY A 76 1.84 2.78 -7.02
N ILE A 77 2.53 3.14 -5.95
CA ILE A 77 1.93 3.46 -4.66
C ILE A 77 2.64 4.69 -4.11
N GLU A 78 1.85 5.68 -3.70
CA GLU A 78 2.34 6.86 -3.02
C GLU A 78 1.70 6.92 -1.64
N VAL A 79 2.51 7.14 -0.62
CA VAL A 79 2.04 7.26 0.75
C VAL A 79 2.56 8.56 1.34
N ASP A 80 1.66 9.43 1.74
CA ASP A 80 1.99 10.68 2.42
C ASP A 80 1.77 10.51 3.91
N THR A 81 2.86 10.51 4.66
CA THR A 81 2.87 10.40 6.12
C THR A 81 3.29 11.71 6.81
N GLN A 82 3.50 12.78 6.06
CA GLN A 82 3.97 14.05 6.61
C GLN A 82 2.92 14.72 7.50
N ASN A 83 1.64 14.57 7.16
CA ASN A 83 0.56 15.05 8.01
C ASN A 83 0.39 14.11 9.21
N GLU A 84 0.60 14.62 10.40
CA GLU A 84 0.48 13.82 11.63
C GLU A 84 -0.95 13.37 11.92
N SER A 85 -1.93 14.05 11.36
CA SER A 85 -3.35 13.76 11.59
C SER A 85 -3.95 12.83 10.55
N LEU A 86 -3.27 12.60 9.42
CA LEU A 86 -3.85 11.85 8.31
C LEU A 86 -2.74 11.23 7.45
N VAL A 87 -2.91 9.97 7.11
CA VAL A 87 -2.10 9.30 6.09
C VAL A 87 -2.92 9.22 4.80
N THR A 88 -2.35 9.68 3.71
CA THR A 88 -2.97 9.58 2.39
C THR A 88 -2.22 8.54 1.58
N VAL A 89 -2.97 7.58 1.04
CA VAL A 89 -2.43 6.50 0.22
C VAL A 89 -3.02 6.63 -1.18
N LEU A 90 -2.17 6.74 -2.19
CA LEU A 90 -2.60 6.72 -3.59
C LEU A 90 -2.12 5.43 -4.22
N ILE A 91 -3.03 4.67 -4.78
CA ILE A 91 -2.72 3.41 -5.46
C ILE A 91 -3.02 3.57 -6.94
N LYS A 92 -1.99 3.44 -7.76
CA LYS A 92 -2.10 3.49 -9.23
C LYS A 92 -2.15 2.07 -9.75
N LEU A 93 -3.26 1.70 -10.39
CA LEU A 93 -3.46 0.32 -10.84
C LEU A 93 -4.39 0.28 -12.05
N LYS A 94 -4.35 -0.85 -12.77
CA LYS A 94 -5.14 -1.03 -14.00
C LYS A 94 -6.59 -1.44 -13.73
N ARG A 95 -6.84 -2.23 -12.69
CA ARG A 95 -8.16 -2.84 -12.44
C ARG A 95 -8.63 -2.61 -11.03
N PRO A 96 -9.13 -1.40 -10.73
CA PRO A 96 -9.50 -1.05 -9.36
C PRO A 96 -10.66 -1.87 -8.80
N GLY A 97 -11.51 -2.44 -9.64
CA GLY A 97 -12.64 -3.24 -9.17
C GLY A 97 -12.26 -4.38 -8.24
N PHE A 98 -11.08 -4.98 -8.44
CA PHE A 98 -10.63 -6.08 -7.61
C PHE A 98 -10.18 -5.64 -6.21
N ILE A 99 -9.72 -4.40 -6.05
CA ILE A 99 -9.34 -3.88 -4.73
C ILE A 99 -10.51 -3.21 -4.02
N ILE A 100 -11.43 -2.60 -4.77
CA ILE A 100 -12.61 -1.98 -4.19
C ILE A 100 -13.52 -3.06 -3.61
N GLY A 101 -13.77 -4.12 -4.36
CA GLY A 101 -14.63 -5.20 -3.94
C GLY A 101 -16.11 -4.83 -4.00
N LYS A 102 -16.96 -5.81 -3.72
CA LYS A 102 -18.40 -5.65 -3.77
C LYS A 102 -18.86 -4.65 -2.69
N GLY A 103 -19.50 -3.55 -3.14
CA GLY A 103 -19.96 -2.51 -2.22
C GLY A 103 -18.85 -1.79 -1.47
N GLY A 104 -17.61 -1.84 -1.96
CA GLY A 104 -16.48 -1.21 -1.30
C GLY A 104 -15.94 -1.99 -0.10
N LYS A 105 -16.38 -3.22 0.10
CA LYS A 105 -16.04 -4.01 1.29
C LYS A 105 -14.54 -4.26 1.43
N THR A 106 -13.87 -4.59 0.33
CA THR A 106 -12.44 -4.92 0.36
C THR A 106 -11.60 -3.70 0.68
N ILE A 107 -11.85 -2.58 0.00
CA ILE A 107 -11.10 -1.35 0.24
C ILE A 107 -11.35 -0.77 1.63
N ASN A 108 -12.57 -0.89 2.14
CA ASN A 108 -12.88 -0.44 3.49
C ASN A 108 -12.13 -1.25 4.53
N GLY A 109 -12.04 -2.57 4.35
CA GLY A 109 -11.26 -3.44 5.22
C GLY A 109 -9.78 -3.11 5.18
N LEU A 110 -9.24 -2.87 3.99
CA LEU A 110 -7.85 -2.44 3.81
C LEU A 110 -7.58 -1.11 4.53
N GLN A 111 -8.48 -0.15 4.38
CA GLN A 111 -8.35 1.15 5.05
C GLN A 111 -8.33 1.00 6.57
N ASP A 112 -9.19 0.17 7.14
CA ASP A 112 -9.21 -0.08 8.58
C ASP A 112 -7.91 -0.71 9.07
N ARG A 113 -7.37 -1.66 8.33
CA ARG A 113 -6.09 -2.30 8.67
C ARG A 113 -4.93 -1.31 8.61
N LEU A 114 -4.88 -0.48 7.57
CA LEU A 114 -3.84 0.55 7.45
C LEU A 114 -3.97 1.60 8.54
N LYS A 115 -5.19 2.00 8.90
CA LYS A 115 -5.44 2.89 10.03
C LYS A 115 -4.86 2.33 11.33
N TYR A 116 -5.04 1.04 11.56
CA TYR A 116 -4.46 0.37 12.72
C TYR A 116 -2.93 0.39 12.68
N LEU A 117 -2.35 0.07 11.52
CA LEU A 117 -0.90 -0.02 11.36
C LEU A 117 -0.21 1.33 11.47
N PHE A 118 -0.76 2.37 10.85
CA PHE A 118 -0.20 3.72 10.91
C PHE A 118 -0.60 4.48 12.18
N ASN A 119 -1.55 3.96 12.94
CA ASN A 119 -2.10 4.60 14.14
C ASN A 119 -2.59 6.02 13.86
N ARG A 120 -3.22 6.23 12.72
CA ARG A 120 -3.78 7.50 12.24
C ARG A 120 -4.92 7.22 11.28
N PRO A 121 -5.86 8.15 11.11
CA PRO A 121 -6.80 8.06 10.00
C PRO A 121 -6.07 7.90 8.67
N VAL A 122 -6.60 7.05 7.82
CA VAL A 122 -6.04 6.75 6.49
C VAL A 122 -7.10 6.98 5.43
N VAL A 123 -6.74 7.70 4.39
CA VAL A 123 -7.58 7.87 3.20
C VAL A 123 -6.86 7.18 2.04
N ILE A 124 -7.58 6.26 1.39
CA ILE A 124 -7.08 5.58 0.20
C ILE A 124 -7.71 6.22 -1.02
N LYS A 125 -6.86 6.67 -1.93
CA LYS A 125 -7.26 7.18 -3.25
C LYS A 125 -6.84 6.20 -4.31
N ILE A 126 -7.72 5.93 -5.26
CA ILE A 126 -7.47 5.03 -6.37
C ILE A 126 -7.30 5.85 -7.64
N ASP A 127 -6.21 5.62 -8.34
CA ASP A 127 -5.97 6.20 -9.66
C ASP A 127 -5.94 5.06 -10.68
N GLU A 128 -6.97 4.98 -11.49
CA GLU A 128 -7.03 3.98 -12.55
C GLU A 128 -6.10 4.38 -13.69
N VAL A 129 -5.09 3.56 -13.90
CA VAL A 129 -4.19 3.71 -15.04
C VAL A 129 -4.83 3.05 -16.23
N ARG A 130 -5.43 3.87 -17.09
CA ARG A 130 -5.94 3.40 -18.36
C ARG A 130 -4.77 3.04 -19.27
N LYS A 131 -5.08 2.42 -20.41
CA LYS A 131 -4.09 2.02 -21.42
C LYS A 131 -2.92 2.98 -21.43
N ASP A 132 -1.74 2.41 -21.32
CA ASP A 132 -0.51 3.14 -21.41
C ASP A 132 -0.52 4.04 -22.66
N ILE A 133 -0.35 5.34 -22.42
CA ILE A 133 -0.29 6.33 -23.50
C ILE A 133 0.83 5.99 -24.49
N ASN A 134 1.80 5.19 -24.05
CA ASN A 134 2.93 4.75 -24.85
C ASN A 134 2.68 3.43 -25.59
N GLU A 135 1.53 2.78 -25.42
CA GLU A 135 1.19 1.63 -26.24
C GLU A 135 0.92 2.12 -27.68
N PRO A 136 1.60 1.54 -28.68
CA PRO A 136 1.33 1.94 -30.05
C PRO A 136 -0.14 1.67 -30.38
N ILE A 137 -0.82 2.70 -30.83
CA ILE A 137 -2.17 2.56 -31.35
C ILE A 137 -2.05 1.74 -32.63
N ILE A 138 -2.42 0.48 -32.53
CA ILE A 138 -2.56 -0.37 -33.71
C ILE A 138 -3.90 -0.01 -34.35
N LEU A 139 -3.81 0.80 -35.35
CA LEU A 139 -4.96 1.11 -36.17
C LEU A 139 -5.17 -0.01 -37.20
#